data_0eabae9963ad96c7210d94089f5fb7fd
#
_entry.id   0eabae9963ad96c7210d94089f5fb7fd
#
_cell.length_a   1.000
_cell.length_b   1.000
_cell.length_c   1.000
_cell.angle_alpha   90.00
_cell.angle_beta   90.00
_cell.angle_gamma   90.00
#
_symmetry.space_group_name_H-M   'P 1'
#
loop_
_entity.id
_entity.type
_entity.pdbx_description
1 polymer ?
#
loop_
_entity_poly.entity_id
_entity_poly.type
_entity_poly.pdbx_seq_one_letter_code
_entity_poly.pdbx_strand_id
1 'polypeptide(L)'
;VGLLQYMLQCGMLIPLKRASVAGIFESIFIDIGDEQSIEDDLSTYSSHLLNMKNMMREADGRSLILIDEFGSGTEPLIGGAIAEAVLRRFNDKRAYGVITTHYSNLKQFADSHKGVVNGAMLYDRHLMQALYQLQIGNPGSSFAVEIARKIGLPEEVISDASEIVGSEYIQSDKYLQDIVRDKRYWETKRQNIRQKEKQ
;
A
#
# COMPACT_ATOMS: atom_id res chain seq x y z
N VAL A 1 -2.85 8.52 -7.23
CA VAL A 1 -2.15 9.68 -6.63
C VAL A 1 -1.37 10.43 -7.70
N GLY A 2 -0.44 9.79 -8.40
CA GLY A 2 0.48 10.44 -9.33
C GLY A 2 -0.18 11.29 -10.40
N LEU A 3 -1.18 10.75 -11.12
CA LEU A 3 -1.89 11.48 -12.16
C LEU A 3 -2.52 12.78 -11.60
N LEU A 4 -3.22 12.71 -10.47
CA LEU A 4 -3.86 13.88 -9.87
C LEU A 4 -2.84 14.91 -9.39
N GLN A 5 -1.70 14.45 -8.84
CA GLN A 5 -0.62 15.34 -8.44
C GLN A 5 0.00 16.07 -9.65
N TYR A 6 0.23 15.34 -10.73
CA TYR A 6 0.75 15.93 -11.96
C TYR A 6 -0.23 16.96 -12.56
N MET A 7 -1.52 16.59 -12.66
CA MET A 7 -2.57 17.52 -13.12
C MET A 7 -2.62 18.78 -12.28
N LEU A 8 -2.56 18.65 -10.93
CA LEU A 8 -2.54 19.81 -10.03
C LEU A 8 -1.36 20.75 -10.32
N GLN A 9 -0.17 20.19 -10.48
CA GLN A 9 1.04 20.98 -10.74
C GLN A 9 1.10 21.58 -12.14
N CYS A 10 0.32 21.03 -13.08
CA CYS A 10 0.06 21.64 -14.39
C CYS A 10 -1.04 22.72 -14.36
N GLY A 11 -1.60 23.04 -13.18
CA GLY A 11 -2.68 24.03 -13.04
C GLY A 11 -4.05 23.53 -13.46
N MET A 12 -4.25 22.23 -13.57
CA MET A 12 -5.53 21.61 -13.93
C MET A 12 -6.40 21.44 -12.68
N LEU A 13 -7.72 21.52 -12.86
CA LEU A 13 -8.68 21.22 -11.80
C LEU A 13 -8.71 19.70 -11.52
N ILE A 14 -8.65 19.34 -10.26
CA ILE A 14 -8.71 17.95 -9.80
C ILE A 14 -9.86 17.75 -8.81
N PRO A 15 -10.44 16.53 -8.71
CA PRO A 15 -11.56 16.26 -7.83
C PRO A 15 -11.09 16.19 -6.36
N LEU A 16 -11.22 17.30 -5.64
CA LEU A 16 -10.87 17.42 -4.23
C LEU A 16 -12.06 17.89 -3.40
N LYS A 17 -12.09 17.49 -2.13
CA LYS A 17 -13.00 18.08 -1.15
C LYS A 17 -12.52 19.48 -0.76
N ARG A 18 -13.43 20.38 -0.36
CA ARG A 18 -13.09 21.77 0.00
C ARG A 18 -12.02 21.91 1.08
N ALA A 19 -11.93 20.95 2.01
CA ALA A 19 -10.95 20.94 3.08
C ALA A 19 -9.67 20.15 2.74
N SER A 20 -9.47 19.74 1.48
CA SER A 20 -8.26 19.04 1.08
C SER A 20 -7.07 19.98 1.04
N VAL A 21 -5.93 19.45 1.49
CA VAL A 21 -4.63 20.12 1.40
C VAL A 21 -3.74 19.31 0.48
N ALA A 22 -3.14 19.94 -0.50
CA ALA A 22 -2.22 19.31 -1.42
C ALA A 22 -0.85 19.99 -1.35
N GLY A 23 0.21 19.17 -1.35
CA GLY A 23 1.58 19.66 -1.46
C GLY A 23 1.97 19.94 -2.90
N ILE A 24 3.01 20.75 -3.07
CA ILE A 24 3.70 20.93 -4.36
C ILE A 24 5.09 20.33 -4.21
N PHE A 25 5.49 19.53 -5.18
CA PHE A 25 6.77 18.82 -5.17
C PHE A 25 7.66 19.33 -6.30
N GLU A 26 8.95 19.44 -6.04
CA GLU A 26 9.92 19.85 -7.06
C GLU A 26 10.26 18.69 -8.02
N SER A 27 10.18 17.46 -7.51
CA SER A 27 10.42 16.26 -8.29
C SER A 27 9.36 15.20 -8.00
N ILE A 28 8.91 14.50 -9.03
CA ILE A 28 7.99 13.37 -8.92
C ILE A 28 8.65 12.17 -9.59
N PHE A 29 8.92 11.13 -8.80
CA PHE A 29 9.49 9.87 -9.28
C PHE A 29 8.39 8.81 -9.29
N ILE A 30 8.31 8.07 -10.37
CA ILE A 30 7.27 7.05 -10.57
C ILE A 30 7.92 5.75 -11.02
N ASP A 31 7.58 4.67 -10.34
CA ASP A 31 7.90 3.29 -10.70
C ASP A 31 6.60 2.48 -10.57
N ILE A 32 5.81 2.45 -11.63
CA ILE A 32 4.46 1.86 -11.67
C ILE A 32 4.31 1.11 -12.99
N GLY A 33 3.89 -0.13 -12.89
CA GLY A 33 3.63 -1.01 -14.02
C GLY A 33 4.73 -2.02 -14.27
N ASP A 34 4.30 -3.16 -14.76
CA ASP A 34 5.19 -4.18 -15.30
C ASP A 34 5.60 -3.72 -16.71
N GLU A 35 6.85 -3.38 -16.87
CA GLU A 35 7.43 -3.41 -18.22
C GLU A 35 7.48 -4.87 -18.67
N GLN A 36 6.35 -5.39 -19.12
CA GLN A 36 6.26 -6.71 -19.76
C GLN A 36 6.95 -6.63 -21.11
N SER A 37 8.25 -6.59 -21.10
CA SER A 37 9.02 -7.02 -22.26
C SER A 37 9.05 -8.55 -22.22
N ILE A 38 8.53 -9.16 -23.27
CA ILE A 38 8.36 -10.62 -23.46
C ILE A 38 9.69 -11.40 -23.35
N GLU A 39 10.81 -10.75 -23.11
CA GLU A 39 12.13 -11.35 -23.29
C GLU A 39 12.93 -11.64 -22.01
N ASP A 40 12.64 -11.04 -20.84
CA ASP A 40 13.42 -11.38 -19.63
C ASP A 40 12.77 -10.88 -18.32
N ASP A 41 12.34 -11.80 -17.44
CA ASP A 41 11.96 -11.49 -16.03
C ASP A 41 13.10 -10.79 -15.27
N LEU A 42 14.35 -11.11 -15.62
CA LEU A 42 15.53 -10.47 -15.05
C LEU A 42 15.65 -8.99 -15.47
N SER A 43 15.08 -8.62 -16.63
CA SER A 43 15.08 -7.24 -17.12
C SER A 43 14.13 -6.37 -16.29
N THR A 44 12.96 -6.86 -15.92
CA THR A 44 11.96 -6.13 -15.14
C THR A 44 12.50 -5.77 -13.75
N TYR A 45 13.02 -6.75 -12.99
CA TYR A 45 13.62 -6.49 -11.68
C TYR A 45 14.82 -5.55 -11.75
N SER A 46 15.68 -5.71 -12.78
CA SER A 46 16.84 -4.83 -12.99
C SER A 46 16.42 -3.40 -13.29
N SER A 47 15.34 -3.21 -14.06
CA SER A 47 14.77 -1.89 -14.38
C SER A 47 14.24 -1.21 -13.11
N HIS A 48 13.50 -1.92 -12.26
CA HIS A 48 13.05 -1.42 -10.96
C HIS A 48 14.23 -1.02 -10.07
N LEU A 49 15.27 -1.84 -9.98
CA LEU A 49 16.47 -1.51 -9.21
C LEU A 49 17.20 -0.28 -9.75
N LEU A 50 17.25 -0.11 -11.07
CA LEU A 50 17.86 1.07 -11.70
C LEU A 50 17.04 2.33 -11.39
N ASN A 51 15.72 2.26 -11.46
CA ASN A 51 14.82 3.34 -11.06
C ASN A 51 15.03 3.71 -9.58
N MET A 52 15.05 2.72 -8.67
CA MET A 52 15.31 2.94 -7.24
C MET A 52 16.69 3.57 -7.01
N LYS A 53 17.73 3.12 -7.73
CA LYS A 53 19.06 3.73 -7.66
C LYS A 53 19.02 5.21 -8.04
N ASN A 54 18.32 5.57 -9.10
CA ASN A 54 18.16 6.96 -9.55
C ASN A 54 17.36 7.78 -8.53
N MET A 55 16.24 7.24 -8.03
CA MET A 55 15.45 7.88 -6.98
C MET A 55 16.26 8.11 -5.71
N MET A 56 17.05 7.12 -5.26
CA MET A 56 17.93 7.28 -4.09
C MET A 56 19.00 8.35 -4.30
N ARG A 57 19.45 8.58 -5.51
CA ARG A 57 20.43 9.63 -5.83
C ARG A 57 19.79 11.01 -5.81
N GLU A 58 18.67 11.17 -6.50
CA GLU A 58 18.09 12.48 -6.84
C GLU A 58 17.00 12.95 -5.85
N ALA A 59 16.31 12.03 -5.15
CA ALA A 59 15.23 12.41 -4.26
C ALA A 59 15.72 13.12 -2.99
N ASP A 60 14.92 14.05 -2.52
CA ASP A 60 15.11 14.83 -1.29
C ASP A 60 13.77 15.07 -0.57
N GLY A 61 13.76 15.93 0.46
CA GLY A 61 12.56 16.26 1.24
C GLY A 61 11.48 17.07 0.49
N ARG A 62 11.70 17.41 -0.79
CA ARG A 62 10.74 18.08 -1.67
C ARG A 62 10.29 17.19 -2.82
N SER A 63 10.63 15.93 -2.77
CA SER A 63 10.34 14.93 -3.77
C SER A 63 9.14 14.07 -3.39
N LEU A 64 8.33 13.68 -4.37
CA LEU A 64 7.29 12.67 -4.26
C LEU A 64 7.73 11.38 -4.96
N ILE A 65 7.72 10.27 -4.25
CA ILE A 65 8.07 8.94 -4.74
C ILE A 65 6.80 8.08 -4.81
N LEU A 66 6.53 7.50 -5.94
CA LEU A 66 5.39 6.61 -6.17
C LEU A 66 5.89 5.29 -6.72
N ILE A 67 5.77 4.23 -5.93
CA ILE A 67 6.21 2.88 -6.31
C ILE A 67 5.07 1.91 -6.13
N ASP A 68 4.81 1.11 -7.15
CA ASP A 68 3.85 0.02 -7.09
C ASP A 68 4.56 -1.33 -6.98
N GLU A 69 3.98 -2.26 -6.22
CA GLU A 69 4.51 -3.61 -5.98
C GLU A 69 6.00 -3.64 -5.56
N PHE A 70 6.37 -2.77 -4.63
CA PHE A 70 7.75 -2.56 -4.22
C PHE A 70 8.44 -3.85 -3.75
N GLY A 71 9.54 -4.17 -4.42
CA GLY A 71 10.37 -5.36 -4.16
C GLY A 71 9.97 -6.61 -4.93
N SER A 72 8.92 -6.57 -5.77
CA SER A 72 8.49 -7.69 -6.61
C SER A 72 9.51 -8.04 -7.71
N GLY A 73 9.30 -9.16 -8.41
CA GLY A 73 10.12 -9.59 -9.54
C GLY A 73 11.39 -10.37 -9.20
N THR A 74 11.57 -10.78 -7.93
CA THR A 74 12.69 -11.63 -7.49
C THR A 74 12.27 -12.53 -6.33
N GLU A 75 13.22 -13.32 -5.81
CA GLU A 75 12.99 -14.16 -4.63
C GLU A 75 12.50 -13.29 -3.46
N PRO A 76 11.37 -13.65 -2.81
CA PRO A 76 10.67 -12.76 -1.87
C PRO A 76 11.49 -12.30 -0.66
N LEU A 77 12.35 -13.14 -0.11
CA LEU A 77 13.15 -12.79 1.07
C LEU A 77 14.18 -11.72 0.73
N ILE A 78 14.91 -11.89 -0.38
CA ILE A 78 15.94 -10.96 -0.83
C ILE A 78 15.30 -9.67 -1.36
N GLY A 79 14.23 -9.80 -2.16
CA GLY A 79 13.47 -8.65 -2.67
C GLY A 79 12.93 -7.77 -1.55
N GLY A 80 12.33 -8.40 -0.54
CA GLY A 80 11.84 -7.71 0.66
C GLY A 80 12.95 -7.01 1.45
N ALA A 81 14.12 -7.66 1.62
CA ALA A 81 15.24 -7.07 2.34
C ALA A 81 15.84 -5.86 1.60
N ILE A 82 15.98 -5.94 0.28
CA ILE A 82 16.46 -4.83 -0.55
C ILE A 82 15.45 -3.66 -0.50
N ALA A 83 14.17 -3.96 -0.65
CA ALA A 83 13.11 -2.97 -0.56
C ALA A 83 13.11 -2.24 0.79
N GLU A 84 13.28 -2.94 1.90
CA GLU A 84 13.39 -2.32 3.22
C GLU A 84 14.62 -1.40 3.33
N ALA A 85 15.76 -1.85 2.83
CA ALA A 85 16.98 -1.03 2.84
C ALA A 85 16.82 0.26 2.02
N VAL A 86 16.15 0.18 0.87
CA VAL A 86 15.83 1.33 0.02
C VAL A 86 14.82 2.26 0.69
N LEU A 87 13.74 1.70 1.28
CA LEU A 87 12.73 2.48 2.01
C LEU A 87 13.37 3.27 3.17
N ARG A 88 14.30 2.67 3.89
CA ARG A 88 15.07 3.35 4.92
C ARG A 88 15.81 4.57 4.38
N ARG A 89 16.45 4.47 3.21
CA ARG A 89 17.13 5.60 2.56
C ARG A 89 16.17 6.71 2.13
N PHE A 90 14.99 6.37 1.62
CA PHE A 90 13.97 7.37 1.31
C PHE A 90 13.49 8.09 2.57
N ASN A 91 13.30 7.37 3.67
CA ASN A 91 12.92 7.94 4.95
C ASN A 91 14.01 8.86 5.53
N ASP A 92 15.29 8.47 5.46
CA ASP A 92 16.43 9.29 5.90
C ASP A 92 16.49 10.62 5.13
N LYS A 93 16.14 10.60 3.84
CA LYS A 93 16.05 11.79 2.98
C LYS A 93 14.78 12.61 3.19
N ARG A 94 13.84 12.12 4.01
CA ARG A 94 12.52 12.74 4.25
C ARG A 94 11.71 12.94 2.97
N ALA A 95 11.91 12.11 1.97
CA ALA A 95 11.11 12.14 0.77
C ALA A 95 9.65 11.76 1.08
N TYR A 96 8.70 12.42 0.45
CA TYR A 96 7.31 12.00 0.50
C TYR A 96 7.09 10.83 -0.43
N GLY A 97 6.20 9.90 -0.06
CA GLY A 97 5.94 8.77 -0.93
C GLY A 97 4.64 8.05 -0.67
N VAL A 98 4.18 7.34 -1.69
CA VAL A 98 3.14 6.31 -1.60
C VAL A 98 3.70 5.06 -2.25
N ILE A 99 3.83 4.01 -1.47
CA ILE A 99 4.46 2.76 -1.87
C ILE A 99 3.48 1.63 -1.59
N THR A 100 3.14 0.84 -2.59
CA THR A 100 2.37 -0.38 -2.40
C THR A 100 3.28 -1.59 -2.29
N THR A 101 2.93 -2.55 -1.46
CA THR A 101 3.71 -3.77 -1.28
C THR A 101 2.89 -4.88 -0.64
N HIS A 102 3.27 -6.13 -0.91
CA HIS A 102 2.76 -7.31 -0.23
C HIS A 102 3.70 -7.82 0.88
N TYR A 103 4.90 -7.25 1.01
CA TYR A 103 5.92 -7.73 1.95
C TYR A 103 5.64 -7.34 3.41
N SER A 104 5.61 -8.35 4.28
CA SER A 104 5.32 -8.17 5.71
C SER A 104 6.42 -7.41 6.45
N ASN A 105 7.69 -7.56 6.05
CA ASN A 105 8.79 -6.82 6.66
C ASN A 105 8.67 -5.30 6.46
N LEU A 106 8.17 -4.84 5.31
CA LEU A 106 7.92 -3.42 5.06
C LEU A 106 6.78 -2.87 5.93
N LYS A 107 5.74 -3.68 6.20
CA LYS A 107 4.68 -3.34 7.14
C LYS A 107 5.23 -3.20 8.57
N GLN A 108 6.09 -4.12 8.99
CA GLN A 108 6.76 -4.07 10.30
C GLN A 108 7.74 -2.88 10.40
N PHE A 109 8.44 -2.56 9.32
CA PHE A 109 9.29 -1.37 9.25
C PHE A 109 8.48 -0.10 9.53
N ALA A 110 7.32 0.05 8.91
CA ALA A 110 6.44 1.20 9.12
C ALA A 110 5.94 1.32 10.57
N ASP A 111 5.71 0.20 11.26
CA ASP A 111 5.29 0.20 12.67
C ASP A 111 6.41 0.61 13.63
N SER A 112 7.67 0.36 13.25
CA SER A 112 8.84 0.58 14.12
C SER A 112 9.63 1.85 13.82
N HIS A 113 9.39 2.51 12.68
CA HIS A 113 10.19 3.66 12.23
C HIS A 113 9.31 4.91 12.05
N LYS A 114 9.75 6.02 12.65
CA LYS A 114 9.12 7.33 12.44
C LYS A 114 9.32 7.80 10.99
N GLY A 115 8.29 8.45 10.44
CA GLY A 115 8.33 8.99 9.08
C GLY A 115 7.66 8.08 8.04
N VAL A 116 7.45 6.81 8.36
CA VAL A 116 6.68 5.88 7.55
C VAL A 116 5.45 5.42 8.31
N VAL A 117 4.33 5.29 7.64
CA VAL A 117 3.06 4.86 8.25
C VAL A 117 2.36 3.85 7.36
N ASN A 118 1.82 2.81 7.98
CA ASN A 118 1.00 1.84 7.28
C ASN A 118 -0.33 2.45 6.80
N GLY A 119 -0.78 2.01 5.65
CA GLY A 119 -2.08 2.34 5.10
C GLY A 119 -2.75 1.11 4.48
N ALA A 120 -4.05 0.98 4.68
CA ALA A 120 -4.84 -0.11 4.13
C ALA A 120 -5.98 0.41 3.26
N MET A 121 -6.17 -0.18 2.09
CA MET A 121 -7.37 0.03 1.30
C MET A 121 -8.53 -0.77 1.90
N LEU A 122 -9.65 -0.09 2.13
CA LEU A 122 -10.82 -0.74 2.71
C LEU A 122 -11.53 -1.61 1.69
N TYR A 123 -12.01 -2.74 2.16
CA TYR A 123 -12.71 -3.75 1.38
C TYR A 123 -14.01 -4.16 2.08
N ASP A 124 -15.11 -4.23 1.34
CA ASP A 124 -16.37 -4.76 1.83
C ASP A 124 -16.40 -6.28 1.63
N ARG A 125 -16.33 -7.02 2.74
CA ARG A 125 -16.32 -8.48 2.73
C ARG A 125 -17.65 -9.10 2.35
N HIS A 126 -18.78 -8.44 2.68
CA HIS A 126 -20.10 -8.97 2.37
C HIS A 126 -20.40 -8.85 0.90
N LEU A 127 -20.09 -7.69 0.33
CA LEU A 127 -20.26 -7.42 -1.10
C LEU A 127 -19.04 -7.84 -1.93
N MET A 128 -17.94 -8.22 -1.28
CA MET A 128 -16.67 -8.56 -1.93
C MET A 128 -16.23 -7.49 -2.92
N GLN A 129 -16.22 -6.22 -2.48
CA GLN A 129 -15.91 -5.06 -3.32
C GLN A 129 -14.91 -4.12 -2.66
N ALA A 130 -14.02 -3.55 -3.46
CA ALA A 130 -13.14 -2.47 -3.02
C ALA A 130 -13.96 -1.21 -2.72
N LEU A 131 -13.70 -0.59 -1.56
CA LEU A 131 -14.38 0.64 -1.15
C LEU A 131 -13.65 1.90 -1.63
N TYR A 132 -12.47 1.76 -2.23
CA TYR A 132 -11.63 2.87 -2.69
C TYR A 132 -11.36 3.93 -1.61
N GLN A 133 -11.27 3.50 -0.37
CA GLN A 133 -10.97 4.34 0.78
C GLN A 133 -9.67 3.87 1.43
N LEU A 134 -8.73 4.79 1.59
CA LEU A 134 -7.47 4.54 2.30
C LEU A 134 -7.65 4.85 3.78
N GLN A 135 -7.28 3.90 4.62
CA GLN A 135 -7.20 4.08 6.06
C GLN A 135 -5.75 4.07 6.51
N ILE A 136 -5.33 5.14 7.18
CA ILE A 136 -3.97 5.33 7.67
C ILE A 136 -3.83 4.78 9.09
N GLY A 137 -2.67 4.22 9.40
CA GLY A 137 -2.25 3.81 10.73
C GLY A 137 -2.41 2.32 11.03
N ASN A 138 -2.90 1.52 10.08
CA ASN A 138 -2.94 0.06 10.23
C ASN A 138 -2.44 -0.58 8.93
N PRO A 139 -1.69 -1.69 9.01
CA PRO A 139 -1.32 -2.46 7.83
C PRO A 139 -2.57 -3.10 7.19
N GLY A 140 -2.53 -3.24 5.87
CA GLY A 140 -3.54 -4.01 5.15
C GLY A 140 -3.38 -5.51 5.37
N SER A 141 -4.50 -6.23 5.39
CA SER A 141 -4.55 -7.68 5.35
C SER A 141 -4.67 -8.20 3.92
N SER A 142 -4.34 -9.48 3.73
CA SER A 142 -4.59 -10.18 2.47
C SER A 142 -6.02 -10.74 2.48
N PHE A 143 -6.77 -10.54 1.40
CA PHE A 143 -8.08 -11.16 1.22
C PHE A 143 -7.99 -12.40 0.32
N ALA A 144 -6.83 -13.04 0.23
CA ALA A 144 -6.57 -14.13 -0.70
C ALA A 144 -7.51 -15.32 -0.48
N VAL A 145 -7.75 -15.71 0.77
CA VAL A 145 -8.65 -16.82 1.13
C VAL A 145 -10.10 -16.50 0.75
N GLU A 146 -10.57 -15.29 1.07
CA GLU A 146 -11.92 -14.85 0.73
C GLU A 146 -12.12 -14.75 -0.78
N ILE A 147 -11.12 -14.27 -1.50
CA ILE A 147 -11.15 -14.21 -2.97
C ILE A 147 -11.16 -15.63 -3.55
N ALA A 148 -10.34 -16.54 -3.04
CA ALA A 148 -10.30 -17.94 -3.47
C ALA A 148 -11.67 -18.62 -3.32
N ARG A 149 -12.35 -18.41 -2.20
CA ARG A 149 -13.73 -18.91 -2.00
C ARG A 149 -14.72 -18.29 -2.99
N LYS A 150 -14.62 -16.99 -3.22
CA LYS A 150 -15.51 -16.26 -4.12
C LYS A 150 -15.43 -16.78 -5.56
N ILE A 151 -14.24 -17.08 -6.04
CA ILE A 151 -14.02 -17.62 -7.40
C ILE A 151 -14.34 -19.10 -7.50
N GLY A 152 -14.69 -19.76 -6.37
CA GLY A 152 -15.11 -21.17 -6.35
C GLY A 152 -13.95 -22.17 -6.28
N LEU A 153 -12.81 -21.78 -5.71
CA LEU A 153 -11.73 -22.73 -5.43
C LEU A 153 -12.24 -23.80 -4.44
N PRO A 154 -11.97 -25.11 -4.66
CA PRO A 154 -12.42 -26.16 -3.74
C PRO A 154 -11.97 -25.89 -2.29
N GLU A 155 -12.88 -26.10 -1.33
CA GLU A 155 -12.58 -25.83 0.09
C GLU A 155 -11.46 -26.71 0.63
N GLU A 156 -11.26 -27.90 0.07
CA GLU A 156 -10.12 -28.78 0.38
C GLU A 156 -8.78 -28.10 0.10
N VAL A 157 -8.65 -27.42 -1.08
CA VAL A 157 -7.43 -26.70 -1.45
C VAL A 157 -7.21 -25.49 -0.53
N ILE A 158 -8.28 -24.82 -0.13
CA ILE A 158 -8.21 -23.67 0.79
C ILE A 158 -7.80 -24.14 2.20
N SER A 159 -8.32 -25.28 2.63
CA SER A 159 -7.94 -25.90 3.91
C SER A 159 -6.46 -26.31 3.94
N ASP A 160 -6.00 -26.99 2.89
CA ASP A 160 -4.60 -27.40 2.76
C ASP A 160 -3.66 -26.19 2.75
N ALA A 161 -4.00 -25.16 1.98
CA ALA A 161 -3.23 -23.91 1.96
C ALA A 161 -3.18 -23.24 3.33
N SER A 162 -4.30 -23.28 4.07
CA SER A 162 -4.39 -22.74 5.42
C SER A 162 -3.52 -23.50 6.43
N GLU A 163 -3.41 -24.81 6.28
CA GLU A 163 -2.53 -25.64 7.11
C GLU A 163 -1.05 -25.37 6.79
N ILE A 164 -0.69 -25.22 5.51
CA ILE A 164 0.67 -24.91 5.07
C ILE A 164 1.16 -23.56 5.63
N VAL A 165 0.31 -22.55 5.58
CA VAL A 165 0.64 -21.19 6.08
C VAL A 165 0.70 -21.14 7.60
N GLY A 166 -0.08 -21.99 8.26
CA GLY A 166 -0.21 -22.05 9.71
C GLY A 166 -1.37 -21.23 10.25
N SER A 167 -2.07 -21.78 11.22
CA SER A 167 -3.27 -21.19 11.82
C SER A 167 -3.01 -19.83 12.48
N GLU A 168 -1.84 -19.60 13.04
CA GLU A 168 -1.46 -18.34 13.68
C GLU A 168 -1.40 -17.19 12.68
N TYR A 169 -0.87 -17.42 11.48
CA TYR A 169 -0.80 -16.41 10.44
C TYR A 169 -2.20 -16.00 9.98
N ILE A 170 -3.08 -16.99 9.75
CA ILE A 170 -4.46 -16.74 9.32
C ILE A 170 -5.26 -16.02 10.39
N GLN A 171 -5.08 -16.40 11.66
CA GLN A 171 -5.73 -15.69 12.78
C GLN A 171 -5.23 -14.27 12.92
N SER A 172 -3.94 -14.03 12.76
CA SER A 172 -3.35 -12.68 12.79
C SER A 172 -3.89 -11.80 11.66
N ASP A 173 -3.95 -12.32 10.43
CA ASP A 173 -4.51 -11.59 9.28
C ASP A 173 -6.00 -11.27 9.48
N LYS A 174 -6.78 -12.23 9.99
CA LYS A 174 -8.18 -12.04 10.34
C LYS A 174 -8.37 -11.00 11.46
N TYR A 175 -7.51 -11.01 12.45
CA TYR A 175 -7.53 -10.04 13.55
C TYR A 175 -7.24 -8.62 13.05
N LEU A 176 -6.26 -8.44 12.17
CA LEU A 176 -6.00 -7.15 11.53
C LEU A 176 -7.20 -6.64 10.74
N GLN A 177 -7.88 -7.53 10.04
CA GLN A 177 -9.11 -7.20 9.32
C GLN A 177 -10.22 -6.73 10.26
N ASP A 178 -10.40 -7.39 11.41
CA ASP A 178 -11.42 -7.02 12.40
C ASP A 178 -11.12 -5.67 13.05
N ILE A 179 -9.86 -5.36 13.38
CA ILE A 179 -9.44 -4.05 13.91
C ILE A 179 -9.79 -2.93 12.93
N VAL A 180 -9.50 -3.11 11.64
CA VAL A 180 -9.80 -2.12 10.61
C VAL A 180 -11.31 -1.87 10.51
N ARG A 181 -12.12 -2.93 10.57
CA ARG A 181 -13.59 -2.86 10.58
C ARG A 181 -14.13 -2.11 11.79
N ASP A 182 -13.67 -2.45 12.98
CA ASP A 182 -14.16 -1.88 14.23
C ASP A 182 -13.77 -0.39 14.34
N LYS A 183 -12.58 -0.02 13.93
CA LYS A 183 -12.16 1.39 13.84
C LYS A 183 -13.10 2.19 12.96
N ARG A 184 -13.45 1.68 11.78
CA ARG A 184 -14.38 2.33 10.85
C ARG A 184 -15.78 2.50 11.47
N TYR A 185 -16.30 1.45 12.11
CA TYR A 185 -17.59 1.50 12.78
C TYR A 185 -17.62 2.64 13.80
N TRP A 186 -16.61 2.75 14.65
CA TRP A 186 -16.51 3.78 15.65
C TRP A 186 -16.31 5.18 15.08
N GLU A 187 -15.53 5.33 14.00
CA GLU A 187 -15.35 6.61 13.31
C GLU A 187 -16.67 7.11 12.72
N THR A 188 -17.40 6.25 12.03
CA THR A 188 -18.73 6.57 11.47
C THR A 188 -19.71 6.94 12.58
N LYS A 189 -19.71 6.21 13.68
CA LYS A 189 -20.59 6.49 14.83
C LYS A 189 -20.26 7.84 15.48
N ARG A 190 -18.99 8.18 15.63
CA ARG A 190 -18.55 9.51 16.11
C ARG A 190 -18.97 10.63 15.18
N GLN A 191 -18.86 10.45 13.86
CA GLN A 191 -19.30 11.45 12.90
C GLN A 191 -20.81 11.69 12.99
N ASN A 192 -21.59 10.62 13.08
CA ASN A 192 -23.03 10.72 13.21
C ASN A 192 -23.47 11.42 14.51
N ILE A 193 -22.78 11.15 15.63
CA ILE A 193 -23.04 11.84 16.91
C ILE A 193 -22.74 13.34 16.77
N ARG A 194 -21.56 13.70 16.24
CA ARG A 194 -21.19 15.10 16.02
C ARG A 194 -22.14 15.87 15.08
N GLN A 195 -22.74 15.17 14.11
CA GLN A 195 -23.76 15.79 13.24
C GLN A 195 -25.07 16.05 13.99
N LYS A 196 -25.48 15.12 14.88
CA LYS A 196 -26.69 15.29 15.72
C LYS A 196 -26.53 16.37 16.78
N GLU A 197 -25.32 16.59 17.30
CA GLU A 197 -25.03 17.62 18.29
C GLU A 197 -24.99 19.04 17.67
N LYS A 198 -24.95 19.15 16.34
CA LYS A 198 -24.94 20.43 15.60
C LYS A 198 -26.32 20.84 15.05
N GLN A 199 -27.32 19.98 15.21
CA GLN A 199 -28.74 20.24 14.92
C GLN A 199 -29.48 20.67 16.18
#